data_862ef6a9553e1c6ef6b41d90d1c9bd29
#
_entry.id   862ef6a9553e1c6ef6b41d90d1c9bd29
#
_cell.length_a   1.000
_cell.length_b   1.000
_cell.length_c   1.000
_cell.angle_alpha   90.00
_cell.angle_beta   90.00
_cell.angle_gamma   90.00
#
_symmetry.space_group_name_H-M   'P 1'
#
loop_
_entity.id
_entity.type
_entity.pdbx_description
1 polymer ?
#
loop_
_entity_poly.entity_id
_entity_poly.type
_entity_poly.pdbx_seq_one_letter_code
_entity_poly.pdbx_strand_id
1 'polypeptide(L)'
;MKDLIIVRGGGDIATGTIYKLVKSGFHVLILEIAHPSAIRRNVAFSEAVYEEKWQVEDMTCHLAHDIKEAEQIMKAGNPALMIDPNGEMIKQLHPIAVVDAILAKKNLGTTRDMAPITIALGPGFTAGEDVDVVIETMRGHRLGRIIKEGSAIPNTGIPGVIKGFGKERVIHSPAKGILRNICHITDMVSKGQLLAKIETPEGTIVDVAASMDGLLRGLIRDGY
;
A
#
# COMPACT_ATOMS: atom_id res chain seq x y z
N MET A 1 -17.63 16.17 -6.35
CA MET A 1 -18.11 15.69 -5.02
C MET A 1 -17.59 16.62 -3.94
N LYS A 2 -18.43 17.05 -2.97
CA LYS A 2 -18.00 18.01 -1.93
C LYS A 2 -16.96 17.44 -0.93
N ASP A 3 -17.02 16.14 -0.66
CA ASP A 3 -16.23 15.50 0.41
C ASP A 3 -15.29 14.43 -0.15
N LEU A 4 -14.70 14.72 -1.32
CA LEU A 4 -13.76 13.81 -1.98
C LEU A 4 -12.38 13.92 -1.35
N ILE A 5 -11.83 12.78 -0.93
CA ILE A 5 -10.44 12.62 -0.56
C ILE A 5 -9.77 11.70 -1.58
N ILE A 6 -8.62 12.10 -2.10
CA ILE A 6 -7.80 11.23 -2.95
C ILE A 6 -6.66 10.66 -2.12
N VAL A 7 -6.51 9.32 -2.16
CA VAL A 7 -5.42 8.60 -1.51
C VAL A 7 -4.49 8.05 -2.58
N ARG A 8 -3.24 8.42 -2.56
CA ARG A 8 -2.19 7.88 -3.41
C ARG A 8 -1.63 6.60 -2.79
N GLY A 9 -1.81 5.46 -3.46
CA GLY A 9 -1.46 4.12 -3.00
C GLY A 9 -2.59 3.37 -2.30
N GLY A 10 -2.72 2.08 -2.59
CA GLY A 10 -3.73 1.16 -2.05
C GLY A 10 -3.14 -0.01 -1.26
N GLY A 11 -1.88 0.09 -0.78
CA GLY A 11 -1.23 -0.96 0.01
C GLY A 11 -1.89 -1.21 1.38
N ASP A 12 -1.35 -2.14 2.16
CA ASP A 12 -1.94 -2.58 3.43
C ASP A 12 -2.13 -1.44 4.45
N ILE A 13 -1.17 -0.54 4.59
CA ILE A 13 -1.28 0.61 5.50
C ILE A 13 -2.26 1.65 4.95
N ALA A 14 -2.20 1.92 3.65
CA ALA A 14 -3.14 2.80 2.98
C ALA A 14 -4.58 2.32 3.18
N THR A 15 -4.83 1.02 3.05
CA THR A 15 -6.14 0.38 3.22
C THR A 15 -6.76 0.68 4.58
N GLY A 16 -5.96 0.64 5.66
CA GLY A 16 -6.45 1.01 7.00
C GLY A 16 -6.88 2.48 7.10
N THR A 17 -6.16 3.38 6.43
CA THR A 17 -6.51 4.81 6.35
C THR A 17 -7.77 5.01 5.51
N ILE A 18 -7.83 4.41 4.32
CA ILE A 18 -8.99 4.45 3.42
C ILE A 18 -10.25 3.95 4.13
N TYR A 19 -10.15 2.81 4.81
CA TYR A 19 -11.23 2.23 5.60
C TYR A 19 -11.80 3.25 6.61
N LYS A 20 -10.94 3.92 7.36
CA LYS A 20 -11.36 4.93 8.35
C LYS A 20 -11.98 6.17 7.69
N LEU A 21 -11.45 6.64 6.58
CA LEU A 21 -12.00 7.77 5.84
C LEU A 21 -13.41 7.46 5.31
N VAL A 22 -13.61 6.32 4.66
CA VAL A 22 -14.93 5.89 4.18
C VAL A 22 -15.92 5.74 5.33
N LYS A 23 -15.53 5.08 6.43
CA LYS A 23 -16.38 4.95 7.64
C LYS A 23 -16.68 6.28 8.32
N SER A 24 -15.89 7.31 8.06
CA SER A 24 -16.15 8.68 8.52
C SER A 24 -17.04 9.49 7.57
N GLY A 25 -17.53 8.88 6.47
CA GLY A 25 -18.47 9.49 5.53
C GLY A 25 -17.82 10.21 4.36
N PHE A 26 -16.51 10.12 4.18
CA PHE A 26 -15.83 10.70 3.02
C PHE A 26 -15.96 9.80 1.79
N HIS A 27 -16.04 10.42 0.61
CA HIS A 27 -15.83 9.74 -0.65
C HIS A 27 -14.33 9.57 -0.89
N VAL A 28 -13.88 8.35 -1.15
CA VAL A 28 -12.45 8.05 -1.28
C VAL A 28 -12.15 7.48 -2.66
N LEU A 29 -11.29 8.17 -3.41
CA LEU A 29 -10.68 7.68 -4.64
C LEU A 29 -9.22 7.30 -4.36
N ILE A 30 -8.85 6.08 -4.71
CA ILE A 30 -7.50 5.57 -4.60
C ILE A 30 -6.83 5.69 -5.98
N LEU A 31 -5.62 6.25 -6.02
CA LEU A 31 -4.79 6.26 -7.23
C LEU A 31 -3.64 5.29 -7.04
N GLU A 32 -3.53 4.32 -7.95
CA GLU A 32 -2.56 3.24 -7.87
C GLU A 32 -1.81 3.06 -9.20
N ILE A 33 -0.73 2.33 -9.17
CA ILE A 33 0.02 1.91 -10.37
C ILE A 33 -0.63 0.67 -10.99
N ALA A 34 -0.32 0.40 -12.27
CA ALA A 34 -0.86 -0.77 -12.99
C ALA A 34 -0.37 -2.11 -12.43
N HIS A 35 0.79 -2.13 -11.77
CA HIS A 35 1.38 -3.33 -11.19
C HIS A 35 1.78 -3.11 -9.73
N PRO A 36 0.82 -3.05 -8.80
CA PRO A 36 1.12 -2.88 -7.39
C PRO A 36 1.86 -4.08 -6.81
N SER A 37 2.83 -3.80 -5.93
CA SER A 37 3.73 -4.79 -5.32
C SER A 37 3.41 -5.09 -3.85
N ALA A 38 2.16 -4.98 -3.45
CA ALA A 38 1.77 -5.27 -2.08
C ALA A 38 2.12 -6.72 -1.69
N ILE A 39 2.84 -6.88 -0.58
CA ILE A 39 3.19 -8.20 -0.05
C ILE A 39 2.06 -8.77 0.80
N ARG A 40 1.40 -7.92 1.61
CA ARG A 40 0.24 -8.31 2.43
C ARG A 40 -1.06 -8.15 1.67
N ARG A 41 -1.14 -8.83 0.54
CA ARG A 41 -2.21 -8.69 -0.46
C ARG A 41 -3.62 -8.85 0.11
N ASN A 42 -3.81 -9.81 1.01
CA ASN A 42 -5.14 -10.10 1.59
C ASN A 42 -5.76 -8.91 2.33
N VAL A 43 -4.97 -7.92 2.71
CA VAL A 43 -5.43 -6.71 3.41
C VAL A 43 -5.05 -5.42 2.66
N ALA A 44 -4.88 -5.51 1.35
CA ALA A 44 -4.47 -4.38 0.50
C ALA A 44 -5.50 -4.15 -0.61
N PHE A 45 -6.12 -2.98 -0.65
CA PHE A 45 -7.08 -2.61 -1.71
C PHE A 45 -6.44 -2.52 -3.10
N SER A 46 -5.11 -2.40 -3.18
CA SER A 46 -4.38 -2.47 -4.46
C SER A 46 -4.62 -3.77 -5.23
N GLU A 47 -5.06 -4.86 -4.58
CA GLU A 47 -5.44 -6.09 -5.27
C GLU A 47 -6.63 -5.90 -6.21
N ALA A 48 -7.46 -4.88 -6.01
CA ALA A 48 -8.54 -4.53 -6.94
C ALA A 48 -8.04 -4.21 -8.35
N VAL A 49 -6.76 -3.79 -8.53
CA VAL A 49 -6.15 -3.60 -9.85
C VAL A 49 -6.14 -4.90 -10.67
N TYR A 50 -5.98 -6.05 -10.01
CA TYR A 50 -5.89 -7.35 -10.66
C TYR A 50 -7.22 -8.11 -10.70
N GLU A 51 -8.06 -7.91 -9.66
CA GLU A 51 -9.27 -8.70 -9.42
C GLU A 51 -10.56 -7.89 -9.67
N GLU A 52 -10.45 -6.66 -10.24
CA GLU A 52 -11.56 -5.71 -10.46
C GLU A 52 -12.19 -5.21 -9.15
N LYS A 53 -12.20 -6.02 -8.12
CA LYS A 53 -12.68 -5.69 -6.77
C LYS A 53 -11.92 -6.48 -5.71
N TRP A 54 -11.75 -5.87 -4.54
CA TRP A 54 -11.11 -6.55 -3.41
C TRP A 54 -11.77 -6.15 -2.10
N GLN A 55 -12.09 -7.15 -1.30
CA GLN A 55 -12.74 -6.93 0.00
C GLN A 55 -11.75 -7.06 1.14
N VAL A 56 -11.75 -6.09 2.04
CA VAL A 56 -11.03 -6.12 3.32
C VAL A 56 -12.03 -5.78 4.41
N GLU A 57 -12.17 -6.65 5.41
CA GLU A 57 -13.23 -6.58 6.41
C GLU A 57 -14.62 -6.54 5.75
N ASP A 58 -15.43 -5.55 6.09
CA ASP A 58 -16.78 -5.31 5.54
C ASP A 58 -16.81 -4.27 4.41
N MET A 59 -15.65 -3.92 3.84
CA MET A 59 -15.53 -2.90 2.80
C MET A 59 -14.96 -3.49 1.51
N THR A 60 -15.58 -3.21 0.38
CA THR A 60 -15.14 -3.63 -0.94
C THR A 60 -14.63 -2.44 -1.74
N CYS A 61 -13.35 -2.49 -2.13
CA CYS A 61 -12.79 -1.57 -3.11
C CYS A 61 -13.07 -2.08 -4.52
N HIS A 62 -13.45 -1.20 -5.44
CA HIS A 62 -13.69 -1.53 -6.84
C HIS A 62 -12.74 -0.76 -7.75
N LEU A 63 -12.19 -1.43 -8.76
CA LEU A 63 -11.51 -0.77 -9.86
C LEU A 63 -12.52 0.03 -10.68
N ALA A 64 -12.21 1.26 -11.00
CA ALA A 64 -12.99 2.12 -11.87
C ALA A 64 -12.18 2.49 -13.11
N HIS A 65 -12.77 2.39 -14.28
CA HIS A 65 -12.11 2.65 -15.55
C HIS A 65 -12.30 4.10 -16.03
N ASP A 66 -13.23 4.81 -15.43
CA ASP A 66 -13.46 6.23 -15.67
C ASP A 66 -13.99 6.96 -14.42
N ILE A 67 -14.04 8.29 -14.50
CA ILE A 67 -14.49 9.15 -13.40
C ILE A 67 -15.98 8.88 -13.06
N LYS A 68 -16.81 8.60 -14.03
CA LYS A 68 -18.24 8.37 -13.84
C LYS A 68 -18.48 7.08 -13.04
N GLU A 69 -17.76 6.03 -13.38
CA GLU A 69 -17.77 4.76 -12.64
C GLU A 69 -17.25 4.95 -11.21
N ALA A 70 -16.11 5.64 -11.05
CA ALA A 70 -15.58 5.97 -9.73
C ALA A 70 -16.58 6.73 -8.86
N GLU A 71 -17.30 7.72 -9.43
CA GLU A 71 -18.34 8.44 -8.71
C GLU A 71 -19.51 7.56 -8.28
N GLN A 72 -19.92 6.60 -9.12
CA GLN A 72 -21.02 5.68 -8.79
C GLN A 72 -20.61 4.76 -7.63
N ILE A 73 -19.41 4.21 -7.67
CA ILE A 73 -18.85 3.37 -6.60
C ILE A 73 -18.81 4.13 -5.28
N MET A 74 -18.27 5.36 -5.30
CA MET A 74 -18.16 6.18 -4.09
C MET A 74 -19.51 6.60 -3.53
N LYS A 75 -20.49 6.92 -4.38
CA LYS A 75 -21.89 7.22 -3.97
C LYS A 75 -22.58 6.01 -3.33
N ALA A 76 -22.18 4.80 -3.70
CA ALA A 76 -22.66 3.56 -3.07
C ALA A 76 -21.97 3.25 -1.72
N GLY A 77 -21.06 4.12 -1.24
CA GLY A 77 -20.39 3.98 0.06
C GLY A 77 -19.14 3.12 0.03
N ASN A 78 -18.61 2.81 -1.15
CA ASN A 78 -17.38 2.03 -1.31
C ASN A 78 -16.22 2.91 -1.81
N PRO A 79 -14.95 2.59 -1.49
CA PRO A 79 -13.82 3.25 -2.12
C PRO A 79 -13.68 2.80 -3.58
N ALA A 80 -13.42 3.76 -4.47
CA ALA A 80 -13.05 3.50 -5.85
C ALA A 80 -11.52 3.52 -6.01
N LEU A 81 -10.99 2.71 -6.92
CA LEU A 81 -9.58 2.71 -7.29
C LEU A 81 -9.45 2.98 -8.79
N MET A 82 -8.54 3.85 -9.17
CA MET A 82 -8.18 4.10 -10.57
C MET A 82 -6.67 3.91 -10.76
N ILE A 83 -6.28 3.41 -11.93
CA ILE A 83 -4.87 3.34 -12.33
C ILE A 83 -4.44 4.72 -12.81
N ASP A 84 -3.74 5.43 -11.94
CA ASP A 84 -3.23 6.79 -12.20
C ASP A 84 -1.92 7.02 -11.40
N PRO A 85 -0.80 6.51 -11.90
CA PRO A 85 0.50 6.61 -11.21
C PRO A 85 0.97 8.05 -11.03
N ASN A 86 0.54 8.96 -11.88
CA ASN A 86 0.97 10.36 -11.89
C ASN A 86 0.07 11.29 -11.08
N GLY A 87 -1.13 10.84 -10.69
CA GLY A 87 -2.07 11.67 -9.96
C GLY A 87 -2.80 12.72 -10.82
N GLU A 88 -3.01 12.45 -12.09
CA GLU A 88 -3.70 13.36 -13.01
C GLU A 88 -5.14 13.65 -12.55
N MET A 89 -5.79 12.68 -11.90
CA MET A 89 -7.13 12.84 -11.36
C MET A 89 -7.21 13.89 -10.25
N ILE A 90 -6.12 14.16 -9.54
CA ILE A 90 -6.07 15.21 -8.50
C ILE A 90 -6.41 16.57 -9.10
N LYS A 91 -5.78 16.88 -10.26
CA LYS A 91 -6.01 18.15 -10.97
C LYS A 91 -7.40 18.25 -11.57
N GLN A 92 -8.01 17.12 -11.97
CA GLN A 92 -9.33 17.11 -12.60
C GLN A 92 -10.46 17.18 -11.58
N LEU A 93 -10.32 16.50 -10.45
CA LEU A 93 -11.39 16.32 -9.48
C LEU A 93 -11.37 17.31 -8.31
N HIS A 94 -10.26 18.05 -8.13
CA HIS A 94 -10.11 19.06 -7.07
C HIS A 94 -10.58 18.55 -5.69
N PRO A 95 -9.91 17.51 -5.11
CA PRO A 95 -10.33 16.95 -3.83
C PRO A 95 -10.14 17.95 -2.69
N ILE A 96 -10.87 17.77 -1.59
CA ILE A 96 -10.66 18.57 -0.36
C ILE A 96 -9.36 18.22 0.34
N ALA A 97 -8.87 16.98 0.14
CA ALA A 97 -7.59 16.54 0.68
C ALA A 97 -6.92 15.49 -0.22
N VAL A 98 -5.60 15.47 -0.20
CA VAL A 98 -4.76 14.41 -0.75
C VAL A 98 -4.00 13.74 0.37
N VAL A 99 -4.03 12.40 0.41
CA VAL A 99 -3.25 11.60 1.35
C VAL A 99 -2.24 10.77 0.56
N ASP A 100 -0.95 11.04 0.72
CA ASP A 100 0.09 10.15 0.19
C ASP A 100 0.29 8.99 1.15
N ALA A 101 -0.11 7.82 0.72
CA ALA A 101 0.00 6.55 1.44
C ALA A 101 0.77 5.49 0.63
N ILE A 102 1.58 5.93 -0.34
CA ILE A 102 2.43 5.05 -1.17
C ILE A 102 3.48 4.34 -0.30
N LEU A 103 3.98 5.03 0.74
CA LEU A 103 5.00 4.52 1.66
C LEU A 103 6.33 4.14 0.98
N ALA A 104 6.67 4.85 -0.09
CA ALA A 104 7.92 4.66 -0.83
C ALA A 104 9.18 5.09 -0.06
N LYS A 105 9.01 5.68 1.15
CA LYS A 105 10.09 6.20 2.01
C LYS A 105 10.85 7.37 1.36
N LYS A 106 10.32 7.91 0.32
CA LYS A 106 10.72 9.12 -0.41
C LYS A 106 9.50 9.73 -1.07
N ASN A 107 9.50 11.03 -1.24
CA ASN A 107 8.45 11.71 -2.00
C ASN A 107 8.51 11.33 -3.48
N LEU A 108 7.39 10.86 -4.03
CA LEU A 108 7.20 10.52 -5.44
C LEU A 108 6.34 11.57 -6.17
N GLY A 109 6.51 12.84 -5.80
CA GLY A 109 5.90 13.97 -6.48
C GLY A 109 4.60 14.48 -5.85
N THR A 110 4.34 14.18 -4.57
CA THR A 110 3.26 14.83 -3.82
C THR A 110 3.71 16.20 -3.32
N THR A 111 2.91 17.23 -3.60
CA THR A 111 3.19 18.62 -3.23
C THR A 111 2.00 19.26 -2.52
N ARG A 112 2.24 20.30 -1.74
CA ARG A 112 1.23 21.02 -0.94
C ARG A 112 0.11 21.66 -1.75
N ASP A 113 0.37 21.99 -3.00
CA ASP A 113 -0.60 22.64 -3.90
C ASP A 113 -1.59 21.68 -4.55
N MET A 114 -1.45 20.38 -4.31
CA MET A 114 -2.35 19.36 -4.88
C MET A 114 -3.77 19.42 -4.33
N ALA A 115 -3.95 19.91 -3.10
CA ALA A 115 -5.25 20.05 -2.47
C ALA A 115 -5.20 21.09 -1.33
N PRO A 116 -6.37 21.58 -0.83
CA PRO A 116 -6.43 22.44 0.36
C PRO A 116 -5.79 21.82 1.62
N ILE A 117 -5.75 20.49 1.70
CA ILE A 117 -5.09 19.73 2.78
C ILE A 117 -4.28 18.61 2.16
N THR A 118 -2.99 18.55 2.49
CA THR A 118 -2.10 17.49 2.03
C THR A 118 -1.49 16.76 3.22
N ILE A 119 -1.58 15.43 3.21
CA ILE A 119 -1.12 14.57 4.30
C ILE A 119 -0.25 13.47 3.72
N ALA A 120 0.89 13.18 4.34
CA ALA A 120 1.73 12.04 3.98
C ALA A 120 1.88 11.06 5.14
N LEU A 121 1.93 9.77 4.83
CA LEU A 121 2.14 8.71 5.81
C LEU A 121 3.60 8.26 5.81
N GLY A 122 4.26 8.38 6.96
CA GLY A 122 5.62 7.90 7.19
C GLY A 122 6.73 8.79 6.63
N PRO A 123 7.95 8.25 6.56
CA PRO A 123 9.14 8.99 6.18
C PRO A 123 9.20 9.30 4.68
N GLY A 124 9.94 10.33 4.33
CA GLY A 124 10.17 10.77 2.95
C GLY A 124 9.53 12.12 2.64
N PHE A 125 8.88 12.74 3.63
CA PHE A 125 8.22 14.03 3.54
C PHE A 125 8.61 14.93 4.70
N THR A 126 8.63 16.24 4.45
CA THR A 126 8.75 17.28 5.45
C THR A 126 7.44 18.05 5.55
N ALA A 127 6.81 18.02 6.73
CA ALA A 127 5.60 18.80 7.00
C ALA A 127 5.93 20.28 6.98
N GLY A 128 5.08 21.08 6.34
CA GLY A 128 5.29 22.50 6.12
C GLY A 128 6.02 22.84 4.82
N GLU A 129 6.72 21.87 4.20
CA GLU A 129 7.43 22.01 2.93
C GLU A 129 6.75 21.18 1.83
N ASP A 130 6.83 19.86 1.91
CA ASP A 130 6.28 18.95 0.90
C ASP A 130 4.75 18.79 1.02
N VAL A 131 4.27 18.69 2.26
CA VAL A 131 2.86 18.50 2.63
C VAL A 131 2.52 19.31 3.85
N ASP A 132 1.22 19.50 4.15
CA ASP A 132 0.81 20.22 5.36
C ASP A 132 1.07 19.41 6.63
N VAL A 133 0.88 18.08 6.54
CA VAL A 133 0.96 17.20 7.71
C VAL A 133 1.63 15.87 7.34
N VAL A 134 2.48 15.37 8.23
CA VAL A 134 3.03 14.01 8.16
C VAL A 134 2.49 13.19 9.33
N ILE A 135 2.11 11.94 9.08
CA ILE A 135 1.68 11.00 10.11
C ILE A 135 2.80 9.99 10.37
N GLU A 136 3.23 9.85 11.62
CA GLU A 136 4.25 8.88 12.02
C GLU A 136 3.76 7.44 11.85
N THR A 137 4.52 6.62 11.14
CA THR A 137 4.21 5.19 10.89
C THR A 137 5.17 4.24 11.60
N MET A 138 6.22 4.74 12.22
CA MET A 138 7.15 3.91 12.99
C MET A 138 6.43 3.27 14.18
N ARG A 139 6.56 1.95 14.35
CA ARG A 139 6.03 1.25 15.51
C ARG A 139 6.61 1.78 16.80
N GLY A 140 5.78 1.95 17.80
CA GLY A 140 6.17 2.42 19.12
C GLY A 140 5.27 3.55 19.61
N HIS A 141 5.73 4.27 20.60
CA HIS A 141 4.98 5.30 21.32
C HIS A 141 4.49 6.46 20.41
N ARG A 142 5.16 6.69 19.29
CA ARG A 142 4.87 7.80 18.39
C ARG A 142 3.98 7.40 17.20
N LEU A 143 3.62 6.14 17.05
CA LEU A 143 2.78 5.66 15.95
C LEU A 143 1.47 6.46 15.87
N GLY A 144 1.13 6.95 14.68
CA GLY A 144 -0.06 7.76 14.42
C GLY A 144 0.03 9.22 14.89
N ARG A 145 1.17 9.66 15.40
CA ARG A 145 1.35 11.07 15.81
C ARG A 145 1.31 11.98 14.60
N ILE A 146 0.59 13.09 14.74
CA ILE A 146 0.49 14.15 13.75
C ILE A 146 1.73 15.05 13.88
N ILE A 147 2.47 15.22 12.80
CA ILE A 147 3.65 16.08 12.68
C ILE A 147 3.28 17.25 11.77
N LYS A 148 3.32 18.46 12.31
CA LYS A 148 3.00 19.71 11.58
C LYS A 148 4.24 20.46 11.12
N GLU A 149 5.41 20.09 11.63
CA GLU A 149 6.71 20.66 11.30
C GLU A 149 7.78 19.57 11.37
N GLY A 150 8.61 19.46 10.34
CA GLY A 150 9.65 18.43 10.22
C GLY A 150 9.14 17.11 9.66
N SER A 151 9.85 16.01 9.92
CA SER A 151 9.66 14.71 9.26
C SER A 151 9.37 13.59 10.25
N ALA A 152 8.75 12.51 9.75
CA ALA A 152 8.63 11.27 10.48
C ALA A 152 10.01 10.60 10.69
N ILE A 153 10.09 9.68 11.64
CA ILE A 153 11.32 8.95 11.94
C ILE A 153 11.82 8.24 10.68
N PRO A 154 13.09 8.40 10.29
CA PRO A 154 13.64 7.76 9.11
C PRO A 154 13.50 6.25 9.15
N ASN A 155 13.28 5.64 7.98
CA ASN A 155 13.24 4.18 7.88
C ASN A 155 14.63 3.59 8.17
N THR A 156 14.70 2.68 9.13
CA THR A 156 15.95 2.00 9.50
C THR A 156 16.32 0.85 8.56
N GLY A 157 15.39 0.40 7.71
CA GLY A 157 15.56 -0.82 6.90
C GLY A 157 15.60 -2.11 7.73
N ILE A 158 15.49 -2.02 9.05
CA ILE A 158 15.56 -3.16 9.95
C ILE A 158 14.12 -3.55 10.36
N PRO A 159 13.68 -4.78 10.06
CA PRO A 159 12.38 -5.26 10.50
C PRO A 159 12.28 -5.28 12.02
N GLY A 160 11.16 -4.82 12.55
CA GLY A 160 10.93 -4.87 14.00
C GLY A 160 11.02 -6.30 14.54
N VAL A 161 11.59 -6.46 15.73
CA VAL A 161 11.71 -7.76 16.40
C VAL A 161 10.35 -8.21 16.92
N ILE A 162 9.93 -9.44 16.60
CA ILE A 162 8.74 -10.10 17.13
C ILE A 162 9.16 -11.48 17.65
N LYS A 163 8.90 -11.74 18.93
CA LYS A 163 9.30 -12.99 19.61
C LYS A 163 10.78 -13.38 19.41
N GLY A 164 11.68 -12.39 19.40
CA GLY A 164 13.10 -12.59 19.21
C GLY A 164 13.58 -12.65 17.75
N PHE A 165 12.68 -12.69 16.78
CA PHE A 165 13.01 -12.75 15.34
C PHE A 165 12.89 -11.37 14.70
N GLY A 166 13.87 -10.97 13.93
CA GLY A 166 13.95 -9.69 13.22
C GLY A 166 14.07 -9.88 11.70
N LYS A 167 15.29 -9.89 11.21
CA LYS A 167 15.62 -10.04 9.78
C LYS A 167 15.13 -11.36 9.20
N GLU A 168 15.13 -12.40 9.98
CA GLU A 168 14.75 -13.76 9.60
C GLU A 168 13.29 -13.85 9.13
N ARG A 169 12.45 -12.91 9.58
CA ARG A 169 11.01 -12.85 9.19
C ARG A 169 10.77 -12.28 7.80
N VAL A 170 11.79 -11.72 7.17
CA VAL A 170 11.68 -11.12 5.85
C VAL A 170 12.56 -11.89 4.89
N ILE A 171 11.92 -12.57 3.95
CA ILE A 171 12.62 -13.33 2.90
C ILE A 171 12.76 -12.38 1.70
N HIS A 172 13.99 -12.12 1.31
CA HIS A 172 14.31 -11.35 0.13
C HIS A 172 14.45 -12.26 -1.07
N SER A 173 14.09 -11.74 -2.26
CA SER A 173 14.32 -12.46 -3.50
C SER A 173 15.81 -12.76 -3.70
N PRO A 174 16.20 -14.03 -3.90
CA PRO A 174 17.60 -14.39 -4.15
C PRO A 174 18.04 -14.09 -5.58
N ALA A 175 17.12 -13.82 -6.50
CA ALA A 175 17.40 -13.56 -7.90
C ALA A 175 16.42 -12.57 -8.53
N LYS A 176 16.77 -12.06 -9.71
CA LYS A 176 15.83 -11.35 -10.58
C LYS A 176 15.08 -12.36 -11.43
N GLY A 177 13.81 -12.14 -11.71
CA GLY A 177 13.01 -13.02 -12.55
C GLY A 177 11.53 -12.97 -12.21
N ILE A 178 10.77 -13.88 -12.76
CA ILE A 178 9.33 -14.00 -12.54
C ILE A 178 9.08 -14.97 -11.39
N LEU A 179 8.33 -14.51 -10.37
CA LEU A 179 7.99 -15.33 -9.22
C LEU A 179 6.85 -16.29 -9.56
N ARG A 180 7.01 -17.56 -9.16
CA ARG A 180 5.98 -18.59 -9.20
C ARG A 180 5.72 -19.09 -7.80
N ASN A 181 4.57 -18.76 -7.26
CA ASN A 181 4.18 -19.12 -5.90
C ASN A 181 3.78 -20.60 -5.80
N ILE A 182 4.21 -21.27 -4.74
CA ILE A 182 3.84 -22.64 -4.38
C ILE A 182 2.96 -22.61 -3.13
N CYS A 183 3.30 -21.76 -2.18
CA CYS A 183 2.51 -21.54 -0.97
C CYS A 183 1.60 -20.31 -1.12
N HIS A 184 0.65 -20.19 -0.19
CA HIS A 184 -0.31 -19.09 -0.13
C HIS A 184 -0.15 -18.29 1.17
N ILE A 185 -0.61 -17.05 1.16
CA ILE A 185 -0.74 -16.28 2.40
C ILE A 185 -1.71 -17.05 3.30
N THR A 186 -1.35 -17.17 4.57
CA THR A 186 -1.99 -17.96 5.64
C THR A 186 -1.51 -19.41 5.78
N ASP A 187 -0.65 -19.91 4.89
CA ASP A 187 -0.07 -21.22 5.08
C ASP A 187 0.87 -21.25 6.30
N MET A 188 0.79 -22.34 7.07
CA MET A 188 1.80 -22.69 8.06
C MET A 188 2.95 -23.37 7.34
N VAL A 189 4.15 -22.83 7.49
CA VAL A 189 5.35 -23.32 6.79
C VAL A 189 6.44 -23.71 7.79
N SER A 190 7.25 -24.70 7.40
CA SER A 190 8.43 -25.12 8.16
C SER A 190 9.71 -24.53 7.55
N LYS A 191 10.73 -24.31 8.39
CA LYS A 191 12.05 -23.86 7.93
C LYS A 191 12.58 -24.76 6.83
N GLY A 192 13.02 -24.16 5.72
CA GLY A 192 13.50 -24.85 4.53
C GLY A 192 12.41 -25.29 3.56
N GLN A 193 11.13 -25.16 3.90
CA GLN A 193 10.03 -25.47 2.98
C GLN A 193 10.08 -24.53 1.78
N LEU A 194 9.88 -25.10 0.58
CA LEU A 194 9.80 -24.35 -0.67
C LEU A 194 8.52 -23.51 -0.70
N LEU A 195 8.67 -22.19 -0.82
CA LEU A 195 7.57 -21.22 -0.84
C LEU A 195 7.20 -20.80 -2.25
N ALA A 196 8.21 -20.60 -3.07
CA ALA A 196 8.07 -20.13 -4.45
C ALA A 196 9.31 -20.49 -5.27
N LYS A 197 9.23 -20.30 -6.57
CA LYS A 197 10.35 -20.39 -7.52
C LYS A 197 10.48 -19.09 -8.28
N ILE A 198 11.70 -18.76 -8.70
CA ILE A 198 11.97 -17.61 -9.56
C ILE A 198 12.51 -18.14 -10.88
N GLU A 199 11.81 -17.82 -11.96
CA GLU A 199 12.25 -18.06 -13.34
C GLU A 199 13.13 -16.88 -13.76
N THR A 200 14.44 -17.09 -13.84
CA THR A 200 15.37 -16.01 -14.21
C THR A 200 15.34 -15.75 -15.72
N PRO A 201 15.78 -14.56 -16.19
CA PRO A 201 15.88 -14.26 -17.62
C PRO A 201 16.78 -15.23 -18.40
N GLU A 202 17.73 -15.87 -17.72
CA GLU A 202 18.65 -16.87 -18.29
C GLU A 202 18.06 -18.28 -18.37
N GLY A 203 16.79 -18.46 -17.95
CA GLY A 203 16.06 -19.72 -17.95
C GLY A 203 16.42 -20.67 -16.79
N THR A 204 17.13 -20.19 -15.79
CA THR A 204 17.38 -20.95 -14.55
C THR A 204 16.22 -20.78 -13.56
N ILE A 205 15.98 -21.82 -12.74
CA ILE A 205 15.00 -21.78 -11.66
C ILE A 205 15.73 -21.67 -10.33
N VAL A 206 15.36 -20.65 -9.56
CA VAL A 206 15.93 -20.41 -8.21
C VAL A 206 14.83 -20.61 -7.17
N ASP A 207 15.08 -21.47 -6.21
CA ASP A 207 14.13 -21.77 -5.13
C ASP A 207 14.13 -20.68 -4.07
N VAL A 208 12.93 -20.36 -3.58
CA VAL A 208 12.71 -19.45 -2.44
C VAL A 208 12.16 -20.29 -1.29
N ALA A 209 12.97 -20.47 -0.25
CA ALA A 209 12.64 -21.31 0.89
C ALA A 209 12.32 -20.48 2.14
N ALA A 210 11.52 -21.05 3.04
CA ALA A 210 11.21 -20.47 4.34
C ALA A 210 12.46 -20.40 5.22
N SER A 211 12.74 -19.23 5.79
CA SER A 211 13.87 -19.00 6.69
C SER A 211 13.64 -19.56 8.10
N MET A 212 12.38 -19.78 8.47
CA MET A 212 11.94 -20.21 9.80
C MET A 212 10.56 -20.86 9.76
N ASP A 213 10.17 -21.54 10.82
CA ASP A 213 8.80 -22.02 11.01
C ASP A 213 7.87 -20.84 11.28
N GLY A 214 6.66 -20.88 10.74
CA GLY A 214 5.68 -19.84 11.02
C GLY A 214 4.53 -19.74 10.04
N LEU A 215 3.71 -18.71 10.24
CA LEU A 215 2.62 -18.35 9.35
C LEU A 215 3.14 -17.44 8.23
N LEU A 216 2.91 -17.81 6.98
CA LEU A 216 3.21 -16.97 5.82
C LEU A 216 2.21 -15.81 5.76
N ARG A 217 2.62 -14.63 6.18
CA ARG A 217 1.76 -13.44 6.30
C ARG A 217 1.78 -12.52 5.10
N GLY A 218 2.75 -12.70 4.25
CA GLY A 218 2.91 -11.88 3.07
C GLY A 218 3.66 -12.62 1.99
N LEU A 219 3.22 -12.45 0.77
CA LEU A 219 3.78 -13.05 -0.42
C LEU A 219 3.40 -12.18 -1.61
N ILE A 220 4.37 -11.73 -2.37
CA ILE A 220 4.11 -10.95 -3.58
C ILE A 220 3.32 -11.79 -4.58
N ARG A 221 2.60 -11.13 -5.48
CA ARG A 221 1.71 -11.81 -6.44
C ARG A 221 2.48 -12.77 -7.34
N ASP A 222 1.83 -13.88 -7.71
CA ASP A 222 2.34 -14.81 -8.70
C ASP A 222 2.48 -14.12 -10.07
N GLY A 223 3.57 -14.38 -10.76
CA GLY A 223 3.87 -13.73 -12.04
C GLY A 223 4.44 -12.31 -11.94
N TYR A 224 4.73 -11.82 -10.72
CA TYR A 224 5.36 -10.52 -10.51
C TYR A 224 6.84 -10.53 -10.89
#